data_fc4218e042cb6f4dc5f63c569f0b3d22
#
_entry.id   fc4218e042cb6f4dc5f63c569f0b3d22
#
_cell.length_a   1.000
_cell.length_b   1.000
_cell.length_c   1.000
_cell.angle_alpha   90.00
_cell.angle_beta   90.00
_cell.angle_gamma   90.00
#
_symmetry.space_group_name_H-M   'P 1'
#
loop_
_entity.id
_entity.type
_entity.pdbx_description
1 polymer ?
#
loop_
_entity_poly.entity_id
_entity_poly.type
_entity_poly.pdbx_seq_one_letter_code
_entity_poly.pdbx_strand_id
1 'polypeptide(L)'
;MNVLVFGATGKTGSLVVERSLAKGHTVTVFVRDPLKFTRPNVRVCTGNATNFSDVLTAMRGQQAVIETIGGTTPWKFTQLESDSIHTIINAMHEEHVPRLISVSMMGIGESISQAPLWYRFLLMPTFLHGSTRDKTEKESAITGDHIDYVIVRPPILKDTPATGHVHILPPNATGHAITRADLANFLVDQLTTDANLNRAVTVVNT
;
A
#
# COMPACT_ATOMS: atom_id res chain seq x y z
N MET A 1 0.98 -18.39 1.86
CA MET A 1 -0.34 -17.77 1.98
C MET A 1 -0.83 -17.39 0.60
N ASN A 2 -2.16 -17.32 0.40
CA ASN A 2 -2.76 -16.75 -0.79
C ASN A 2 -2.88 -15.23 -0.59
N VAL A 3 -2.23 -14.45 -1.43
CA VAL A 3 -2.12 -12.98 -1.28
C VAL A 3 -2.69 -12.28 -2.51
N LEU A 4 -3.64 -11.38 -2.30
CA LEU A 4 -4.18 -10.51 -3.34
C LEU A 4 -3.43 -9.18 -3.36
N VAL A 5 -2.86 -8.82 -4.51
CA VAL A 5 -2.09 -7.57 -4.67
C VAL A 5 -2.83 -6.61 -5.59
N PHE A 6 -3.21 -5.47 -5.03
CA PHE A 6 -3.72 -4.32 -5.80
C PHE A 6 -2.57 -3.38 -6.17
N GLY A 7 -2.66 -2.76 -7.35
CA GLY A 7 -1.59 -1.87 -7.83
C GLY A 7 -0.36 -2.58 -8.40
N ALA A 8 -0.46 -3.89 -8.72
CA ALA A 8 0.62 -4.74 -9.18
C ALA A 8 1.36 -4.26 -10.44
N THR A 9 0.74 -3.43 -11.27
CA THR A 9 1.36 -2.83 -12.47
C THR A 9 2.20 -1.59 -12.16
N GLY A 10 2.11 -1.06 -10.94
CA GLY A 10 2.94 0.04 -10.48
C GLY A 10 4.35 -0.40 -10.08
N LYS A 11 5.30 0.55 -9.98
CA LYS A 11 6.70 0.27 -9.63
C LYS A 11 6.85 -0.47 -8.28
N THR A 12 6.14 -0.04 -7.24
CA THR A 12 6.17 -0.70 -5.94
C THR A 12 5.42 -2.04 -5.97
N GLY A 13 4.20 -2.07 -6.53
CA GLY A 13 3.39 -3.28 -6.59
C GLY A 13 4.04 -4.41 -7.38
N SER A 14 4.74 -4.11 -8.46
CA SER A 14 5.52 -5.10 -9.23
C SER A 14 6.61 -5.76 -8.39
N LEU A 15 7.30 -4.99 -7.54
CA LEU A 15 8.30 -5.52 -6.60
C LEU A 15 7.65 -6.32 -5.47
N VAL A 16 6.48 -5.89 -4.97
CA VAL A 16 5.70 -6.65 -3.99
C VAL A 16 5.33 -8.04 -4.53
N VAL A 17 4.86 -8.13 -5.76
CA VAL A 17 4.57 -9.42 -6.40
C VAL A 17 5.82 -10.29 -6.47
N GLU A 18 6.94 -9.74 -6.92
CA GLU A 18 8.22 -10.46 -7.00
C GLU A 18 8.65 -11.00 -5.64
N ARG A 19 8.62 -10.18 -4.59
CA ARG A 19 9.02 -10.56 -3.24
C ARG A 19 8.07 -11.58 -2.62
N SER A 20 6.76 -11.43 -2.86
CA SER A 20 5.76 -12.40 -2.39
C SER A 20 6.00 -13.78 -2.98
N LEU A 21 6.26 -13.87 -4.29
CA LEU A 21 6.60 -15.14 -4.97
C LEU A 21 7.92 -15.73 -4.43
N ALA A 22 8.95 -14.90 -4.26
CA ALA A 22 10.25 -15.33 -3.74
C ALA A 22 10.16 -15.89 -2.29
N LYS A 23 9.18 -15.43 -1.50
CA LYS A 23 8.88 -15.95 -0.16
C LYS A 23 7.90 -17.11 -0.14
N GLY A 24 7.55 -17.66 -1.31
CA GLY A 24 6.69 -18.85 -1.43
C GLY A 24 5.20 -18.58 -1.23
N HIS A 25 4.75 -17.33 -1.37
CA HIS A 25 3.33 -17.02 -1.37
C HIS A 25 2.69 -17.33 -2.73
N THR A 26 1.42 -17.73 -2.72
CA THR A 26 0.61 -17.81 -3.93
C THR A 26 0.02 -16.45 -4.21
N VAL A 27 0.35 -15.84 -5.36
CA VAL A 27 -0.01 -14.46 -5.65
C VAL A 27 -1.14 -14.39 -6.66
N THR A 28 -2.18 -13.63 -6.31
CA THR A 28 -3.21 -13.14 -7.22
C THR A 28 -3.01 -11.63 -7.37
N VAL A 29 -3.02 -11.13 -8.60
CA VAL A 29 -2.97 -9.69 -8.87
C VAL A 29 -4.31 -9.20 -9.39
N PHE A 30 -4.70 -8.01 -8.92
CA PHE A 30 -5.87 -7.32 -9.43
C PHE A 30 -5.43 -6.15 -10.33
N VAL A 31 -5.79 -6.19 -11.59
CA VAL A 31 -5.35 -5.21 -12.59
C VAL A 31 -6.52 -4.71 -13.44
N ARG A 32 -6.43 -3.46 -13.91
CA ARG A 32 -7.43 -2.90 -14.84
C ARG A 32 -7.23 -3.38 -16.27
N ASP A 33 -5.98 -3.60 -16.64
CA ASP A 33 -5.57 -4.01 -17.99
C ASP A 33 -4.62 -5.20 -17.88
N PRO A 34 -5.07 -6.42 -18.22
CA PRO A 34 -4.25 -7.62 -18.08
C PRO A 34 -3.04 -7.63 -19.03
N LEU A 35 -3.07 -6.88 -20.13
CA LEU A 35 -1.95 -6.79 -21.07
C LEU A 35 -0.73 -6.08 -20.47
N LYS A 36 -0.92 -5.32 -19.39
CA LYS A 36 0.16 -4.64 -18.66
C LYS A 36 0.82 -5.50 -17.58
N PHE A 37 0.39 -6.77 -17.45
CA PHE A 37 0.93 -7.66 -16.45
C PHE A 37 1.23 -9.05 -17.06
N THR A 38 2.51 -9.38 -17.24
CA THR A 38 2.96 -10.59 -17.96
C THR A 38 3.91 -11.46 -17.15
N ARG A 39 3.65 -11.68 -15.86
CA ARG A 39 4.48 -12.58 -15.05
C ARG A 39 3.91 -13.99 -15.02
N PRO A 40 4.75 -15.05 -15.21
CA PRO A 40 4.33 -16.43 -15.00
C PRO A 40 4.02 -16.71 -13.53
N ASN A 41 3.27 -17.78 -13.27
CA ASN A 41 2.93 -18.27 -11.93
C ASN A 41 2.16 -17.27 -11.05
N VAL A 42 1.42 -16.36 -11.68
CA VAL A 42 0.57 -15.39 -11.00
C VAL A 42 -0.84 -15.48 -11.57
N ARG A 43 -1.84 -15.62 -10.70
CA ARG A 43 -3.24 -15.52 -11.11
C ARG A 43 -3.58 -14.05 -11.36
N VAL A 44 -4.11 -13.74 -12.53
CA VAL A 44 -4.54 -12.39 -12.90
C VAL A 44 -6.04 -12.29 -12.82
N CYS A 45 -6.54 -11.37 -12.00
CA CYS A 45 -7.94 -10.95 -11.97
C CYS A 45 -8.06 -9.55 -12.57
N THR A 46 -8.98 -9.39 -13.51
CA THR A 46 -9.19 -8.11 -14.20
C THR A 46 -10.45 -7.45 -13.68
N GLY A 47 -10.40 -6.13 -13.43
CA GLY A 47 -11.55 -5.38 -12.97
C GLY A 47 -11.20 -3.95 -12.54
N ASN A 48 -12.22 -3.24 -12.02
CA ASN A 48 -12.07 -1.92 -11.42
C ASN A 48 -12.08 -2.04 -9.88
N ALA A 49 -11.07 -1.50 -9.22
CA ALA A 49 -10.93 -1.56 -7.75
C ALA A 49 -12.05 -0.80 -6.99
N THR A 50 -12.82 0.04 -7.67
CA THR A 50 -14.01 0.72 -7.13
C THR A 50 -15.31 -0.03 -7.43
N ASN A 51 -15.24 -1.20 -8.11
CA ASN A 51 -16.40 -2.06 -8.37
C ASN A 51 -16.39 -3.24 -7.40
N PHE A 52 -17.39 -3.32 -6.54
CA PHE A 52 -17.49 -4.35 -5.50
C PHE A 52 -17.52 -5.78 -6.07
N SER A 53 -18.28 -6.02 -7.13
CA SER A 53 -18.39 -7.36 -7.72
C SER A 53 -17.07 -7.88 -8.29
N ASP A 54 -16.30 -6.98 -8.93
CA ASP A 54 -14.98 -7.31 -9.49
C ASP A 54 -13.99 -7.67 -8.36
N VAL A 55 -13.96 -6.82 -7.30
CA VAL A 55 -13.07 -7.00 -6.15
C VAL A 55 -13.46 -8.25 -5.36
N LEU A 56 -14.76 -8.48 -5.12
CA LEU A 56 -15.24 -9.66 -4.42
C LEU A 56 -14.83 -10.96 -5.13
N THR A 57 -14.94 -10.97 -6.46
CA THR A 57 -14.54 -12.15 -7.26
C THR A 57 -13.03 -12.45 -7.10
N ALA A 58 -12.19 -11.42 -7.01
CA ALA A 58 -10.76 -11.58 -6.82
C ALA A 58 -10.40 -11.97 -5.37
N MET A 59 -11.23 -11.57 -4.39
CA MET A 59 -11.01 -11.78 -2.96
C MET A 59 -11.22 -13.24 -2.54
N ARG A 60 -12.00 -14.02 -3.30
CA ARG A 60 -12.30 -15.42 -2.98
C ARG A 60 -11.07 -16.29 -2.78
N GLY A 61 -10.98 -16.91 -1.60
CA GLY A 61 -9.90 -17.81 -1.23
C GLY A 61 -8.57 -17.12 -0.92
N GLN A 62 -8.55 -15.80 -0.77
CA GLN A 62 -7.37 -15.06 -0.33
C GLN A 62 -7.24 -15.12 1.21
N GLN A 63 -6.04 -14.90 1.72
CA GLN A 63 -5.73 -14.91 3.15
C GLN A 63 -5.21 -13.54 3.62
N ALA A 64 -4.73 -12.72 2.70
CA ALA A 64 -4.30 -11.37 2.97
C ALA A 64 -4.36 -10.50 1.70
N VAL A 65 -4.40 -9.20 1.91
CA VAL A 65 -4.37 -8.18 0.85
C VAL A 65 -3.15 -7.28 1.04
N ILE A 66 -2.43 -7.00 -0.05
CA ILE A 66 -1.45 -5.91 -0.12
C ILE A 66 -1.98 -4.88 -1.12
N GLU A 67 -2.27 -3.67 -0.64
CA GLU A 67 -2.78 -2.57 -1.43
C GLU A 67 -1.67 -1.54 -1.67
N THR A 68 -1.35 -1.31 -2.96
CA THR A 68 -0.35 -0.34 -3.41
C THR A 68 -0.92 0.60 -4.49
N ILE A 69 -2.24 0.81 -4.49
CA ILE A 69 -2.88 1.74 -5.43
C ILE A 69 -2.39 3.16 -5.10
N GLY A 70 -1.97 3.88 -6.13
CA GLY A 70 -1.61 5.29 -6.05
C GLY A 70 -2.15 6.06 -7.25
N GLY A 71 -2.54 7.31 -7.01
CA GLY A 71 -2.93 8.22 -8.08
C GLY A 71 -1.74 8.60 -8.96
N THR A 72 -1.99 8.81 -10.25
CA THR A 72 -0.99 9.29 -11.22
C THR A 72 -0.88 10.82 -11.25
N THR A 73 -1.80 11.52 -10.59
CA THR A 73 -1.92 12.98 -10.55
C THR A 73 -1.95 13.47 -9.10
N PRO A 74 -0.80 13.57 -8.42
CA PRO A 74 -0.75 13.84 -6.99
C PRO A 74 -1.32 15.23 -6.59
N TRP A 75 -1.40 16.15 -7.53
CA TRP A 75 -2.03 17.48 -7.35
C TRP A 75 -3.55 17.48 -7.52
N LYS A 76 -4.16 16.37 -7.98
CA LYS A 76 -5.61 16.27 -8.18
C LYS A 76 -6.21 15.28 -7.19
N PHE A 77 -7.20 15.71 -6.44
CA PHE A 77 -8.02 14.80 -5.64
C PHE A 77 -8.92 13.96 -6.56
N THR A 78 -8.77 12.65 -6.53
CA THR A 78 -9.46 11.72 -7.44
C THR A 78 -10.41 10.78 -6.73
N GLN A 79 -10.41 10.70 -5.42
CA GLN A 79 -11.13 9.72 -4.60
C GLN A 79 -10.81 8.25 -4.95
N LEU A 80 -9.85 8.00 -5.84
CA LEU A 80 -9.55 6.65 -6.30
C LEU A 80 -9.08 5.74 -5.16
N GLU A 81 -8.19 6.25 -4.31
CA GLU A 81 -7.61 5.45 -3.24
C GLU A 81 -8.64 5.23 -2.11
N SER A 82 -9.42 6.26 -1.75
CA SER A 82 -10.48 6.15 -0.76
C SER A 82 -11.63 5.27 -1.21
N ASP A 83 -12.12 5.41 -2.45
CA ASP A 83 -13.19 4.55 -2.97
C ASP A 83 -12.75 3.09 -3.10
N SER A 84 -11.50 2.88 -3.59
CA SER A 84 -10.96 1.52 -3.72
C SER A 84 -10.82 0.84 -2.36
N ILE A 85 -10.37 1.54 -1.33
CA ILE A 85 -10.16 0.92 -0.02
C ILE A 85 -11.49 0.53 0.65
N HIS A 86 -12.54 1.35 0.53
CA HIS A 86 -13.87 0.98 1.00
C HIS A 86 -14.38 -0.29 0.31
N THR A 87 -14.18 -0.39 -1.01
CA THR A 87 -14.57 -1.57 -1.78
C THR A 87 -13.78 -2.81 -1.36
N ILE A 88 -12.46 -2.65 -1.13
CA ILE A 88 -11.58 -3.73 -0.68
C ILE A 88 -11.98 -4.22 0.71
N ILE A 89 -12.20 -3.32 1.67
CA ILE A 89 -12.59 -3.66 3.04
C ILE A 89 -13.93 -4.41 3.05
N ASN A 90 -14.93 -3.92 2.32
CA ASN A 90 -16.22 -4.60 2.21
C ASN A 90 -16.10 -6.02 1.64
N ALA A 91 -15.25 -6.21 0.63
CA ALA A 91 -14.99 -7.54 0.07
C ALA A 91 -14.17 -8.44 1.01
N MET A 92 -13.27 -7.87 1.82
CA MET A 92 -12.55 -8.60 2.86
C MET A 92 -13.49 -9.12 3.94
N HIS A 93 -14.47 -8.33 4.37
CA HIS A 93 -15.50 -8.77 5.31
C HIS A 93 -16.33 -9.92 4.76
N GLU A 94 -16.81 -9.79 3.52
CA GLU A 94 -17.63 -10.80 2.87
C GLU A 94 -16.92 -12.15 2.72
N GLU A 95 -15.62 -12.12 2.36
CA GLU A 95 -14.81 -13.32 2.15
C GLU A 95 -13.96 -13.72 3.39
N HIS A 96 -14.15 -13.04 4.51
CA HIS A 96 -13.48 -13.30 5.79
C HIS A 96 -11.95 -13.26 5.68
N VAL A 97 -11.42 -12.34 4.86
CA VAL A 97 -9.99 -12.12 4.70
C VAL A 97 -9.49 -11.19 5.82
N PRO A 98 -8.65 -11.67 6.74
CA PRO A 98 -8.40 -10.92 7.98
C PRO A 98 -7.42 -9.76 7.84
N ARG A 99 -6.43 -9.84 6.92
CA ARG A 99 -5.24 -8.98 6.96
C ARG A 99 -5.10 -8.07 5.74
N LEU A 100 -4.95 -6.76 6.02
CA LEU A 100 -4.66 -5.72 5.03
C LEU A 100 -3.30 -5.07 5.30
N ILE A 101 -2.43 -5.01 4.27
CA ILE A 101 -1.23 -4.17 4.28
C ILE A 101 -1.45 -3.07 3.23
N SER A 102 -1.51 -1.81 3.65
CA SER A 102 -1.80 -0.68 2.77
C SER A 102 -0.64 0.32 2.71
N VAL A 103 -0.33 0.81 1.53
CA VAL A 103 0.70 1.85 1.33
C VAL A 103 0.04 3.22 1.31
N SER A 104 0.44 4.05 2.25
CA SER A 104 0.08 5.46 2.33
C SER A 104 1.26 6.38 1.96
N MET A 105 1.46 7.46 2.68
CA MET A 105 2.62 8.34 2.55
C MET A 105 2.95 9.00 3.89
N MET A 106 4.22 9.35 4.07
CA MET A 106 4.64 10.20 5.19
C MET A 106 3.94 11.57 5.09
N GLY A 107 3.55 12.11 6.23
CA GLY A 107 2.84 13.39 6.32
C GLY A 107 1.35 13.26 6.57
N ILE A 108 0.81 12.03 6.58
CA ILE A 108 -0.59 11.77 6.97
C ILE A 108 -0.66 11.55 8.49
N GLY A 109 -1.70 12.09 9.12
CA GLY A 109 -1.90 11.95 10.56
C GLY A 109 -0.70 12.43 11.37
N GLU A 110 -0.32 11.68 12.39
CA GLU A 110 0.80 11.99 13.29
C GLU A 110 2.16 12.02 12.60
N SER A 111 2.32 11.32 11.45
CA SER A 111 3.59 11.31 10.70
C SER A 111 3.94 12.66 10.05
N ILE A 112 3.06 13.67 10.14
CA ILE A 112 3.36 15.02 9.69
C ILE A 112 4.56 15.62 10.43
N SER A 113 4.74 15.28 11.70
CA SER A 113 5.90 15.71 12.52
C SER A 113 7.23 15.10 12.04
N GLN A 114 7.18 13.96 11.36
CA GLN A 114 8.32 13.23 10.82
C GLN A 114 8.77 13.75 9.44
N ALA A 115 7.93 14.58 8.80
CA ALA A 115 8.24 15.15 7.49
C ALA A 115 9.18 16.35 7.60
N PRO A 116 10.22 16.46 6.75
CA PRO A 116 11.07 17.64 6.67
C PRO A 116 10.24 18.92 6.44
N LEU A 117 10.69 20.07 6.96
CA LEU A 117 9.93 21.32 6.87
C LEU A 117 9.58 21.69 5.42
N TRP A 118 10.52 21.55 4.48
CA TRP A 118 10.26 21.84 3.07
C TRP A 118 9.21 20.90 2.46
N TYR A 119 9.18 19.63 2.87
CA TYR A 119 8.17 18.66 2.43
C TYR A 119 6.79 19.07 2.95
N ARG A 120 6.71 19.40 4.26
CA ARG A 120 5.46 19.77 4.94
C ARG A 120 4.88 21.08 4.44
N PHE A 121 5.71 22.13 4.28
CA PHE A 121 5.24 23.48 3.98
C PHE A 121 5.27 23.86 2.49
N LEU A 122 6.03 23.14 1.66
CA LEU A 122 6.10 23.39 0.22
C LEU A 122 5.45 22.26 -0.58
N LEU A 123 5.92 21.02 -0.43
CA LEU A 123 5.53 19.94 -1.33
C LEU A 123 4.09 19.46 -1.08
N MET A 124 3.70 19.25 0.18
CA MET A 124 2.36 18.76 0.51
C MET A 124 1.24 19.73 0.09
N PRO A 125 1.29 21.05 0.42
CA PRO A 125 0.20 21.95 0.07
C PRO A 125 0.16 22.32 -1.41
N THR A 126 1.22 22.11 -2.19
CA THR A 126 1.28 22.44 -3.60
C THR A 126 1.10 21.19 -4.48
N PHE A 127 2.12 20.37 -4.56
CA PHE A 127 2.16 19.26 -5.49
C PHE A 127 1.40 18.01 -5.00
N LEU A 128 1.38 17.76 -3.68
CA LEU A 128 0.79 16.54 -3.11
C LEU A 128 -0.60 16.73 -2.51
N HIS A 129 -1.22 17.93 -2.61
CA HIS A 129 -2.47 18.22 -1.91
C HIS A 129 -3.62 17.25 -2.26
N GLY A 130 -3.74 16.83 -3.52
CA GLY A 130 -4.74 15.86 -3.96
C GLY A 130 -4.51 14.47 -3.38
N SER A 131 -3.27 13.98 -3.44
CA SER A 131 -2.89 12.70 -2.84
C SER A 131 -2.98 12.72 -1.32
N THR A 132 -2.64 13.82 -0.67
CA THR A 132 -2.74 13.96 0.79
C THR A 132 -4.17 13.77 1.25
N ARG A 133 -5.13 14.42 0.57
CA ARG A 133 -6.55 14.29 0.91
C ARG A 133 -7.05 12.86 0.69
N ASP A 134 -6.79 12.27 -0.47
CA ASP A 134 -7.25 10.92 -0.81
C ASP A 134 -6.69 9.86 0.16
N LYS A 135 -5.39 9.97 0.51
CA LYS A 135 -4.77 9.08 1.48
C LYS A 135 -5.24 9.31 2.93
N THR A 136 -5.59 10.53 3.29
CA THR A 136 -6.18 10.79 4.62
C THR A 136 -7.54 10.11 4.75
N GLU A 137 -8.39 10.22 3.73
CA GLU A 137 -9.69 9.55 3.68
C GLU A 137 -9.51 8.01 3.67
N LYS A 138 -8.54 7.50 2.90
CA LYS A 138 -8.17 6.07 2.88
C LYS A 138 -7.74 5.56 4.26
N GLU A 139 -6.81 6.23 4.93
CA GLU A 139 -6.36 5.81 6.26
C GLU A 139 -7.48 5.86 7.30
N SER A 140 -8.36 6.87 7.23
CA SER A 140 -9.53 6.98 8.11
C SER A 140 -10.48 5.79 7.91
N ALA A 141 -10.71 5.35 6.68
CA ALA A 141 -11.52 4.18 6.40
C ALA A 141 -10.91 2.90 6.98
N ILE A 142 -9.59 2.71 6.84
CA ILE A 142 -8.89 1.54 7.39
C ILE A 142 -8.93 1.52 8.92
N THR A 143 -8.58 2.65 9.56
CA THR A 143 -8.48 2.73 11.03
C THR A 143 -9.83 2.74 11.73
N GLY A 144 -10.90 3.12 11.04
CA GLY A 144 -12.27 3.08 11.53
C GLY A 144 -12.95 1.71 11.40
N ASP A 145 -12.28 0.74 10.78
CA ASP A 145 -12.80 -0.61 10.58
C ASP A 145 -12.20 -1.62 11.58
N HIS A 146 -12.76 -2.83 11.63
CA HIS A 146 -12.37 -3.91 12.54
C HIS A 146 -11.49 -4.99 11.90
N ILE A 147 -10.88 -4.71 10.74
CA ILE A 147 -9.90 -5.61 10.11
C ILE A 147 -8.51 -5.46 10.74
N ASP A 148 -7.71 -6.51 10.66
CA ASP A 148 -6.29 -6.44 11.00
C ASP A 148 -5.52 -5.70 9.90
N TYR A 149 -4.86 -4.60 10.23
CA TYR A 149 -4.18 -3.80 9.22
C TYR A 149 -2.73 -3.43 9.61
N VAL A 150 -1.94 -3.15 8.58
CA VAL A 150 -0.68 -2.38 8.70
C VAL A 150 -0.69 -1.28 7.64
N ILE A 151 -0.68 -0.03 8.06
CA ILE A 151 -0.51 1.11 7.16
C ILE A 151 0.97 1.49 7.12
N VAL A 152 1.56 1.47 5.93
CA VAL A 152 2.96 1.82 5.73
C VAL A 152 3.06 3.18 5.05
N ARG A 153 3.73 4.12 5.70
CA ARG A 153 3.90 5.51 5.27
C ARG A 153 5.33 5.77 4.80
N PRO A 154 5.69 5.44 3.55
CA PRO A 154 7.01 5.76 3.03
C PRO A 154 7.16 7.28 2.79
N PRO A 155 8.36 7.84 2.97
CA PRO A 155 8.73 9.16 2.46
C PRO A 155 8.99 9.11 0.95
N ILE A 156 10.02 9.82 0.47
CA ILE A 156 10.39 9.80 -0.96
C ILE A 156 10.86 8.40 -1.37
N LEU A 157 10.26 7.87 -2.43
CA LEU A 157 10.58 6.56 -2.98
C LEU A 157 11.71 6.65 -4.01
N LYS A 158 12.80 5.90 -3.80
CA LYS A 158 13.94 5.80 -4.72
C LYS A 158 13.88 4.53 -5.55
N ASP A 159 14.31 4.63 -6.81
CA ASP A 159 14.43 3.49 -7.75
C ASP A 159 15.87 2.91 -7.76
N THR A 160 16.54 2.89 -6.60
CA THR A 160 17.86 2.27 -6.41
C THR A 160 17.70 0.85 -5.85
N PRO A 161 18.73 -0.01 -5.95
CA PRO A 161 18.74 -1.32 -5.34
C PRO A 161 18.39 -1.30 -3.85
N ALA A 162 17.91 -2.43 -3.33
CA ALA A 162 17.66 -2.58 -1.90
C ALA A 162 18.96 -2.36 -1.10
N THR A 163 18.84 -1.67 0.04
CA THR A 163 19.94 -1.49 0.98
C THR A 163 20.00 -2.61 2.03
N GLY A 164 18.86 -3.28 2.25
CA GLY A 164 18.68 -4.26 3.32
C GLY A 164 18.50 -3.64 4.71
N HIS A 165 18.55 -2.31 4.82
CA HIS A 165 18.41 -1.59 6.07
C HIS A 165 17.13 -0.77 6.07
N VAL A 166 16.10 -1.27 6.77
CA VAL A 166 14.81 -0.61 6.92
C VAL A 166 14.55 -0.35 8.40
N HIS A 167 14.20 0.89 8.72
CA HIS A 167 13.88 1.29 10.08
C HIS A 167 12.48 1.89 10.13
N ILE A 168 11.74 1.52 11.19
CA ILE A 168 10.53 2.24 11.56
C ILE A 168 10.97 3.52 12.26
N LEU A 169 10.53 4.65 11.73
CA LEU A 169 10.92 5.95 12.22
C LEU A 169 10.23 6.25 13.56
N PRO A 170 10.98 6.61 14.62
CA PRO A 170 10.38 7.06 15.88
C PRO A 170 9.55 8.36 15.68
N PRO A 171 8.55 8.63 16.55
CA PRO A 171 7.66 9.78 16.41
C PRO A 171 8.34 11.14 16.22
N ASN A 172 9.50 11.34 16.88
CA ASN A 172 10.22 12.64 16.87
C ASN A 172 11.40 12.68 15.88
N ALA A 173 11.56 11.67 15.02
CA ALA A 173 12.63 11.62 14.04
C ALA A 173 12.13 12.08 12.66
N THR A 174 13.03 12.61 11.83
CA THR A 174 12.71 13.07 10.49
C THR A 174 13.14 12.02 9.45
N GLY A 175 12.24 11.65 8.55
CA GLY A 175 12.48 10.69 7.48
C GLY A 175 12.71 11.38 6.13
N HIS A 176 13.56 10.78 5.29
CA HIS A 176 13.88 11.35 3.99
C HIS A 176 13.52 10.47 2.81
N ALA A 177 13.91 9.21 2.81
CA ALA A 177 13.71 8.31 1.67
C ALA A 177 13.72 6.83 2.06
N ILE A 178 13.14 6.02 1.18
CA ILE A 178 13.28 4.55 1.17
C ILE A 178 13.36 4.06 -0.27
N THR A 179 14.11 2.98 -0.52
CA THR A 179 14.07 2.34 -1.84
C THR A 179 12.75 1.57 -2.00
N ARG A 180 12.22 1.52 -3.23
CA ARG A 180 11.01 0.70 -3.49
C ARG A 180 11.25 -0.78 -3.23
N ALA A 181 12.47 -1.24 -3.42
CA ALA A 181 12.83 -2.63 -3.16
C ALA A 181 12.78 -2.96 -1.66
N ASP A 182 13.31 -2.09 -0.81
CA ASP A 182 13.22 -2.24 0.65
C ASP A 182 11.78 -2.09 1.16
N LEU A 183 11.04 -1.12 0.60
CA LEU A 183 9.61 -0.99 0.90
C LEU A 183 8.84 -2.27 0.57
N ALA A 184 9.07 -2.84 -0.61
CA ALA A 184 8.40 -4.08 -1.02
C ALA A 184 8.75 -5.25 -0.10
N ASN A 185 10.01 -5.38 0.32
CA ASN A 185 10.42 -6.37 1.31
C ASN A 185 9.65 -6.17 2.62
N PHE A 186 9.64 -4.95 3.15
CA PHE A 186 8.95 -4.62 4.39
C PHE A 186 7.45 -4.93 4.32
N LEU A 187 6.77 -4.57 3.22
CA LEU A 187 5.34 -4.85 3.03
C LEU A 187 5.05 -6.36 3.06
N VAL A 188 5.86 -7.15 2.37
CA VAL A 188 5.67 -8.61 2.34
C VAL A 188 5.97 -9.25 3.69
N ASP A 189 6.92 -8.72 4.46
CA ASP A 189 7.21 -9.19 5.82
C ASP A 189 6.01 -9.00 6.77
N GLN A 190 5.19 -7.96 6.56
CA GLN A 190 3.99 -7.74 7.36
C GLN A 190 2.89 -8.81 7.15
N LEU A 191 3.02 -9.68 6.16
CA LEU A 191 2.08 -10.80 5.97
C LEU A 191 2.16 -11.83 7.11
N THR A 192 3.32 -11.98 7.74
CA THR A 192 3.62 -13.07 8.69
C THR A 192 4.06 -12.60 10.07
N THR A 193 4.12 -11.28 10.31
CA THR A 193 4.46 -10.71 11.63
C THR A 193 3.31 -9.86 12.17
N ASP A 194 3.12 -9.91 13.48
CA ASP A 194 2.12 -9.08 14.20
C ASP A 194 2.76 -7.85 14.87
N ALA A 195 4.08 -7.65 14.70
CA ALA A 195 4.80 -6.57 15.37
C ALA A 195 4.24 -5.16 15.11
N ASN A 196 3.63 -4.97 13.92
CA ASN A 196 3.05 -3.70 13.50
C ASN A 196 1.53 -3.77 13.28
N LEU A 197 0.88 -4.81 13.77
CA LEU A 197 -0.55 -5.01 13.59
C LEU A 197 -1.34 -3.83 14.20
N ASN A 198 -2.36 -3.37 13.47
CA ASN A 198 -3.22 -2.24 13.80
C ASN A 198 -2.45 -0.94 14.06
N ARG A 199 -1.38 -0.74 13.27
CA ARG A 199 -0.54 0.46 13.36
C ARG A 199 -0.30 1.08 11.99
N ALA A 200 -0.11 2.40 12.00
CA ALA A 200 0.48 3.14 10.90
C ALA A 200 1.96 3.43 11.21
N VAL A 201 2.87 3.03 10.34
CA VAL A 201 4.32 3.15 10.56
C VAL A 201 5.00 3.86 9.41
N THR A 202 5.87 4.82 9.72
CA THR A 202 6.76 5.45 8.74
C THR A 202 8.03 4.63 8.63
N VAL A 203 8.42 4.24 7.41
CA VAL A 203 9.59 3.39 7.16
C VAL A 203 10.60 4.10 6.26
N VAL A 204 11.86 4.01 6.64
CA VAL A 204 12.98 4.69 5.96
C VAL A 204 14.17 3.76 5.78
N ASN A 205 15.04 4.09 4.81
CA ASN A 205 16.43 3.62 4.84
C ASN A 205 17.27 4.59 5.69
N THR A 206 18.32 4.09 6.28
CA THR A 206 19.36 4.90 6.93
C THR A 206 20.22 5.62 5.91
#